data_166fe61c1217b6172a328d0199f3e534
#
_entry.id   166fe61c1217b6172a328d0199f3e534
#
_cell.length_a   1.000
_cell.length_b   1.000
_cell.length_c   1.000
_cell.angle_alpha   90.00
_cell.angle_beta   90.00
_cell.angle_gamma   90.00
#
_symmetry.space_group_name_H-M   'P 1'
#
loop_
_entity.id
_entity.type
_entity.pdbx_description
1 polymer ?
#
loop_
_entity_poly.entity_id
_entity_poly.type
_entity_poly.pdbx_seq_one_letter_code
_entity_poly.pdbx_strand_id
1 'polypeptide(L)'
;TLDQSEIEKLLQMQKEGHEIAGHTYTHINAVPFLTNHSIDEYLNQEIDPMLDLMGFYGLNVSTFAYPYGGRSKELDAALLKKFKIIRGRAFCEEVANKQGCYYNNSNLVFSFSIDDTHNHFNIPHLLQLLEYAKKNNKILILNSHKTVDKVSGDYQTKNATLEYICKYVKNNNMNFYTLADLEKLH
;
A
#
# COMPACT_ATOMS: atom_id res chain seq x y z
N THR A 1 13.24 -17.47 3.11
CA THR A 1 13.21 -17.22 4.57
C THR A 1 13.93 -15.91 4.83
N LEU A 2 13.27 -14.98 5.52
CA LEU A 2 13.91 -13.78 6.05
C LEU A 2 15.04 -14.20 7.01
N ASP A 3 16.15 -13.48 7.01
CA ASP A 3 17.16 -13.71 8.02
C ASP A 3 16.75 -13.05 9.37
N GLN A 4 17.42 -13.44 10.45
CA GLN A 4 17.10 -12.94 11.78
C GLN A 4 17.20 -11.42 11.87
N SER A 5 18.15 -10.80 11.17
CA SER A 5 18.35 -9.34 11.20
C SER A 5 17.22 -8.58 10.47
N GLU A 6 16.64 -9.17 9.43
CA GLU A 6 15.48 -8.62 8.73
C GLU A 6 14.23 -8.67 9.61
N ILE A 7 14.02 -9.78 10.30
CA ILE A 7 12.91 -9.94 11.24
C ILE A 7 13.00 -8.92 12.38
N GLU A 8 14.18 -8.76 12.98
CA GLU A 8 14.41 -7.79 14.05
C GLU A 8 14.12 -6.34 13.58
N LYS A 9 14.50 -5.98 12.36
CA LYS A 9 14.16 -4.68 11.76
C LYS A 9 12.66 -4.50 11.60
N LEU A 10 11.93 -5.51 11.09
CA LEU A 10 10.48 -5.44 10.94
C LEU A 10 9.77 -5.28 12.29
N LEU A 11 10.19 -6.03 13.31
CA LEU A 11 9.67 -5.91 14.67
C LEU A 11 9.96 -4.53 15.27
N GLN A 12 11.16 -3.98 15.03
CA GLN A 12 11.51 -2.64 15.47
C GLN A 12 10.66 -1.59 14.77
N MET A 13 10.46 -1.68 13.45
CA MET A 13 9.56 -0.78 12.71
C MET A 13 8.14 -0.83 13.27
N GLN A 14 7.60 -2.04 13.53
CA GLN A 14 6.27 -2.18 14.12
C GLN A 14 6.19 -1.52 15.51
N LYS A 15 7.23 -1.68 16.35
CA LYS A 15 7.33 -1.04 17.66
C LYS A 15 7.39 0.49 17.58
N GLU A 16 7.99 1.02 16.53
CA GLU A 16 8.08 2.47 16.23
C GLU A 16 6.80 3.05 15.65
N GLY A 17 5.76 2.24 15.44
CA GLY A 17 4.45 2.66 14.97
C GLY A 17 4.26 2.52 13.44
N HIS A 18 5.21 1.90 12.74
CA HIS A 18 5.00 1.51 11.35
C HIS A 18 4.07 0.29 11.27
N GLU A 19 3.28 0.23 10.23
CA GLU A 19 2.45 -0.92 9.92
C GLU A 19 3.21 -1.92 9.06
N ILE A 20 3.18 -3.20 9.44
CA ILE A 20 3.62 -4.32 8.61
C ILE A 20 2.38 -5.00 8.06
N ALA A 21 2.20 -4.95 6.76
CA ALA A 21 1.00 -5.42 6.06
C ALA A 21 1.25 -6.70 5.25
N GLY A 22 0.19 -7.45 4.94
CA GLY A 22 0.25 -8.62 4.08
C GLY A 22 0.46 -8.25 2.60
N HIS A 23 1.22 -9.09 1.86
CA HIS A 23 1.52 -8.89 0.44
C HIS A 23 1.71 -10.21 -0.32
N THR A 24 0.99 -11.27 0.07
CA THR A 24 1.12 -12.67 -0.35
C THR A 24 2.43 -13.34 0.08
N TYR A 25 2.45 -14.66 -0.02
CA TYR A 25 3.62 -15.47 0.36
C TYR A 25 4.72 -15.45 -0.70
N THR A 26 4.35 -15.52 -1.99
CA THR A 26 5.29 -15.59 -3.11
C THR A 26 5.28 -14.35 -4.01
N HIS A 27 4.56 -13.28 -3.64
CA HIS A 27 4.37 -12.08 -4.46
C HIS A 27 3.64 -12.35 -5.79
N ILE A 28 2.70 -13.29 -5.81
CA ILE A 28 1.99 -13.67 -7.03
C ILE A 28 0.91 -12.66 -7.41
N ASN A 29 0.73 -12.46 -8.73
CA ASN A 29 -0.41 -11.70 -9.24
C ASN A 29 -1.68 -12.57 -9.22
N ALA A 30 -2.70 -12.11 -8.50
CA ALA A 30 -3.95 -12.85 -8.33
C ALA A 30 -4.70 -13.08 -9.65
N VAL A 31 -4.65 -12.13 -10.61
CA VAL A 31 -5.42 -12.23 -11.85
C VAL A 31 -5.01 -13.43 -12.71
N PRO A 32 -3.74 -13.62 -13.11
CA PRO A 32 -3.34 -14.81 -13.84
C PRO A 32 -3.46 -16.09 -12.99
N PHE A 33 -3.23 -16.03 -11.68
CA PHE A 33 -3.38 -17.20 -10.81
C PHE A 33 -4.81 -17.73 -10.85
N LEU A 34 -5.81 -16.87 -10.68
CA LEU A 34 -7.23 -17.23 -10.67
C LEU A 34 -7.79 -17.65 -12.04
N THR A 35 -7.00 -17.61 -13.09
CA THR A 35 -7.41 -18.16 -14.39
C THR A 35 -7.51 -19.69 -14.34
N ASN A 36 -6.67 -20.35 -13.53
CA ASN A 36 -6.57 -21.81 -13.43
C ASN A 36 -6.78 -22.34 -12.02
N HIS A 37 -6.98 -21.48 -11.03
CA HIS A 37 -7.10 -21.83 -9.62
C HIS A 37 -8.30 -21.11 -8.99
N SER A 38 -8.83 -21.71 -7.94
CA SER A 38 -9.90 -21.13 -7.14
C SER A 38 -9.39 -20.06 -6.16
N ILE A 39 -10.32 -19.28 -5.60
CA ILE A 39 -10.03 -18.35 -4.50
C ILE A 39 -9.55 -19.11 -3.26
N ASP A 40 -10.12 -20.27 -2.95
CA ASP A 40 -9.70 -21.07 -1.81
C ASP A 40 -8.25 -21.56 -1.98
N GLU A 41 -7.85 -21.93 -3.19
CA GLU A 41 -6.44 -22.27 -3.47
C GLU A 41 -5.53 -21.06 -3.29
N TYR A 42 -5.95 -19.86 -3.74
CA TYR A 42 -5.19 -18.64 -3.51
C TYR A 42 -5.04 -18.34 -2.01
N LEU A 43 -6.11 -18.46 -1.23
CA LEU A 43 -6.04 -18.28 0.22
C LEU A 43 -5.09 -19.28 0.86
N ASN A 44 -5.23 -20.55 0.54
CA ASN A 44 -4.44 -21.64 1.13
C ASN A 44 -2.96 -21.60 0.73
N GLN A 45 -2.61 -21.10 -0.45
CA GLN A 45 -1.23 -21.11 -0.94
C GLN A 45 -0.48 -19.80 -0.70
N GLU A 46 -1.19 -18.67 -0.67
CA GLU A 46 -0.59 -17.34 -0.67
C GLU A 46 -0.91 -16.50 0.58
N ILE A 47 -2.08 -16.69 1.16
CA ILE A 47 -2.52 -15.84 2.27
C ILE A 47 -2.27 -16.52 3.62
N ASP A 48 -2.73 -17.75 3.79
CA ASP A 48 -2.62 -18.43 5.07
C ASP A 48 -1.16 -18.73 5.43
N PRO A 49 -0.29 -19.24 4.52
CA PRO A 49 1.12 -19.41 4.83
C PRO A 49 1.86 -18.10 5.14
N MET A 50 1.47 -17.00 4.48
CA MET A 50 2.02 -15.68 4.80
C MET A 50 1.62 -15.25 6.21
N LEU A 51 0.34 -15.37 6.58
CA LEU A 51 -0.15 -15.00 7.91
C LEU A 51 0.48 -15.86 9.00
N ASP A 52 0.59 -17.17 8.77
CA ASP A 52 1.23 -18.11 9.69
C ASP A 52 2.70 -17.73 9.93
N LEU A 53 3.44 -17.44 8.85
CA LEU A 53 4.85 -17.04 8.95
C LEU A 53 5.01 -15.70 9.69
N MET A 54 4.19 -14.71 9.36
CA MET A 54 4.24 -13.40 10.03
C MET A 54 3.86 -13.53 11.51
N GLY A 55 2.82 -14.31 11.82
CA GLY A 55 2.43 -14.60 13.19
C GLY A 55 3.50 -15.36 13.98
N PHE A 56 4.20 -16.31 13.35
CA PHE A 56 5.33 -17.03 13.97
C PHE A 56 6.45 -16.08 14.40
N TYR A 57 6.69 -15.01 13.63
CA TYR A 57 7.69 -13.98 13.97
C TYR A 57 7.14 -12.86 14.85
N GLY A 58 5.90 -12.91 15.29
CA GLY A 58 5.30 -11.89 16.16
C GLY A 58 4.89 -10.60 15.42
N LEU A 59 4.76 -10.65 14.10
CA LEU A 59 4.29 -9.53 13.28
C LEU A 59 2.75 -9.50 13.28
N ASN A 60 2.17 -8.36 13.65
CA ASN A 60 0.72 -8.15 13.64
C ASN A 60 0.28 -7.63 12.28
N VAL A 61 -0.50 -8.41 11.55
CA VAL A 61 -0.99 -8.08 10.21
C VAL A 61 -2.50 -7.90 10.23
N SER A 62 -2.98 -6.71 9.89
CA SER A 62 -4.40 -6.40 9.82
C SER A 62 -4.86 -5.88 8.47
N THR A 63 -3.93 -5.51 7.60
CA THR A 63 -4.20 -4.97 6.27
C THR A 63 -3.44 -5.74 5.20
N PHE A 64 -3.86 -5.59 3.96
CA PHE A 64 -3.29 -6.32 2.82
C PHE A 64 -3.12 -5.40 1.60
N ALA A 65 -2.02 -5.55 0.89
CA ALA A 65 -1.78 -4.91 -0.40
C ALA A 65 -1.67 -5.96 -1.50
N TYR A 66 -2.41 -5.77 -2.59
CA TYR A 66 -2.34 -6.68 -3.74
C TYR A 66 -1.02 -6.51 -4.51
N PRO A 67 -0.23 -7.60 -4.72
CA PRO A 67 0.85 -7.58 -5.70
C PRO A 67 0.33 -7.16 -7.07
N TYR A 68 1.06 -6.30 -7.76
CA TYR A 68 0.69 -5.75 -9.08
C TYR A 68 -0.65 -5.03 -9.14
N GLY A 69 -1.38 -4.93 -8.03
CA GLY A 69 -2.75 -4.41 -7.97
C GLY A 69 -3.81 -5.35 -8.56
N GLY A 70 -3.42 -6.60 -8.88
CA GLY A 70 -4.31 -7.61 -9.50
C GLY A 70 -5.35 -8.14 -8.51
N ARG A 71 -6.63 -7.95 -8.80
CA ARG A 71 -7.75 -8.27 -7.91
C ARG A 71 -9.03 -8.66 -8.66
N SER A 72 -9.98 -9.31 -7.98
CA SER A 72 -11.36 -9.48 -8.41
C SER A 72 -12.32 -9.14 -7.26
N LYS A 73 -13.61 -8.91 -7.58
CA LYS A 73 -14.62 -8.61 -6.54
C LYS A 73 -14.80 -9.77 -5.56
N GLU A 74 -14.72 -10.99 -6.06
CA GLU A 74 -14.88 -12.21 -5.27
C GLU A 74 -13.66 -12.38 -4.33
N LEU A 75 -12.46 -12.11 -4.82
CA LEU A 75 -11.25 -12.15 -4.00
C LEU A 75 -11.26 -11.03 -2.95
N ASP A 76 -11.70 -9.82 -3.29
CA ASP A 76 -11.87 -8.74 -2.30
C ASP A 76 -12.77 -9.18 -1.15
N ALA A 77 -13.93 -9.78 -1.46
CA ALA A 77 -14.87 -10.25 -0.46
C ALA A 77 -14.28 -11.38 0.43
N ALA A 78 -13.42 -12.22 -0.13
CA ALA A 78 -12.73 -13.27 0.62
C ALA A 78 -11.64 -12.68 1.53
N LEU A 79 -10.82 -11.76 1.03
CA LEU A 79 -9.75 -11.12 1.81
C LEU A 79 -10.27 -10.20 2.90
N LEU A 80 -11.38 -9.50 2.69
CA LEU A 80 -12.03 -8.68 3.73
C LEU A 80 -12.61 -9.47 4.90
N LYS A 81 -12.67 -10.81 4.82
CA LYS A 81 -12.93 -11.66 5.97
C LYS A 81 -11.70 -11.90 6.86
N LYS A 82 -10.50 -11.68 6.31
CA LYS A 82 -9.20 -11.87 6.98
C LYS A 82 -8.51 -10.56 7.34
N PHE A 83 -8.69 -9.53 6.52
CA PHE A 83 -8.05 -8.22 6.68
C PHE A 83 -9.09 -7.12 6.84
N LYS A 84 -8.77 -6.11 7.61
CA LYS A 84 -9.63 -4.97 7.88
C LYS A 84 -9.69 -4.00 6.71
N ILE A 85 -8.54 -3.79 6.07
CA ILE A 85 -8.42 -2.96 4.87
C ILE A 85 -7.56 -3.70 3.84
N ILE A 86 -7.99 -3.67 2.59
CA ILE A 86 -7.24 -4.18 1.45
C ILE A 86 -6.96 -3.05 0.46
N ARG A 87 -5.75 -3.04 -0.10
CA ARG A 87 -5.29 -1.97 -0.98
C ARG A 87 -4.97 -2.47 -2.38
N GLY A 88 -5.69 -1.94 -3.36
CA GLY A 88 -5.39 -2.05 -4.78
C GLY A 88 -4.61 -0.85 -5.31
N ARG A 89 -4.35 -0.85 -6.62
CA ARG A 89 -3.72 0.26 -7.35
C ARG A 89 -4.79 1.18 -7.92
N ALA A 90 -4.68 2.48 -7.72
CA ALA A 90 -5.54 3.46 -8.37
C ALA A 90 -5.22 3.51 -9.88
N PHE A 91 -6.25 3.65 -10.70
CA PHE A 91 -6.06 4.01 -12.09
C PHE A 91 -5.60 5.45 -12.17
N CYS A 92 -4.66 5.71 -13.07
CA CYS A 92 -4.10 7.04 -13.22
C CYS A 92 -5.04 7.89 -14.05
N GLU A 93 -5.60 8.91 -13.43
CA GLU A 93 -6.36 9.96 -14.06
C GLU A 93 -5.50 11.22 -14.18
N GLU A 94 -5.68 12.01 -15.23
CA GLU A 94 -4.90 13.23 -15.42
C GLU A 94 -5.28 14.33 -14.42
N VAL A 95 -6.51 14.27 -13.89
CA VAL A 95 -7.06 15.31 -13.03
C VAL A 95 -7.06 14.86 -11.57
N ALA A 96 -6.40 15.61 -10.72
CA ALA A 96 -6.20 15.26 -9.30
C ALA A 96 -7.50 14.92 -8.55
N ASN A 97 -8.59 15.65 -8.78
CA ASN A 97 -9.88 15.42 -8.11
C ASN A 97 -10.64 14.17 -8.57
N LYS A 98 -10.21 13.54 -9.67
CA LYS A 98 -10.78 12.29 -10.21
C LYS A 98 -9.98 11.06 -9.82
N GLN A 99 -8.84 11.24 -9.16
CA GLN A 99 -8.01 10.12 -8.72
C GLN A 99 -8.74 9.26 -7.69
N GLY A 100 -8.71 7.94 -7.89
CA GLY A 100 -9.29 6.98 -6.96
C GLY A 100 -8.46 6.73 -5.70
N CYS A 101 -7.42 7.52 -5.46
CA CYS A 101 -6.47 7.33 -4.35
C CYS A 101 -6.81 8.10 -3.06
N TYR A 102 -7.99 8.67 -2.98
CA TYR A 102 -8.47 9.31 -1.76
C TYR A 102 -9.36 8.35 -0.97
N TYR A 103 -9.10 8.28 0.34
CA TYR A 103 -9.92 7.47 1.24
C TYR A 103 -11.38 7.97 1.24
N ASN A 104 -12.31 7.04 1.12
CA ASN A 104 -13.75 7.28 0.99
C ASN A 104 -14.60 6.45 1.98
N ASN A 105 -14.04 6.13 3.14
CA ASN A 105 -14.66 5.28 4.16
C ASN A 105 -14.95 3.84 3.68
N SER A 106 -14.15 3.31 2.76
CA SER A 106 -14.22 1.93 2.28
C SER A 106 -13.07 1.09 2.83
N ASN A 107 -13.34 -0.19 3.09
CA ASN A 107 -12.30 -1.15 3.46
C ASN A 107 -11.48 -1.64 2.24
N LEU A 108 -11.95 -1.35 1.03
CA LEU A 108 -11.16 -1.47 -0.19
C LEU A 108 -10.70 -0.07 -0.60
N VAL A 109 -9.40 0.14 -0.57
CA VAL A 109 -8.76 1.42 -0.91
C VAL A 109 -7.81 1.28 -2.09
N PHE A 110 -7.46 2.41 -2.70
CA PHE A 110 -6.54 2.44 -3.82
C PHE A 110 -5.44 3.46 -3.60
N SER A 111 -4.23 3.17 -4.07
CA SER A 111 -3.09 4.05 -3.90
C SER A 111 -2.54 4.56 -5.23
N PHE A 112 -2.02 5.77 -5.24
CA PHE A 112 -1.26 6.36 -6.32
C PHE A 112 0.23 6.04 -6.15
N SER A 113 0.89 5.53 -7.20
CA SER A 113 2.33 5.24 -7.15
C SER A 113 3.16 6.51 -7.34
N ILE A 114 4.16 6.67 -6.47
CA ILE A 114 5.15 7.76 -6.54
C ILE A 114 6.52 7.28 -7.00
N ASP A 115 6.60 6.08 -7.59
CA ASP A 115 7.83 5.62 -8.22
C ASP A 115 8.19 6.50 -9.42
N ASP A 116 9.45 6.83 -9.57
CA ASP A 116 9.94 7.83 -10.53
C ASP A 116 9.69 7.43 -12.00
N THR A 117 9.62 6.13 -12.27
CA THR A 117 9.33 5.57 -13.61
C THR A 117 7.84 5.32 -13.85
N HIS A 118 6.97 5.66 -12.89
CA HIS A 118 5.54 5.49 -13.08
C HIS A 118 5.01 6.54 -14.08
N ASN A 119 4.31 6.09 -15.12
CA ASN A 119 3.92 6.91 -16.29
C ASN A 119 3.17 8.21 -15.96
N HIS A 120 2.49 8.28 -14.83
CA HIS A 120 1.70 9.45 -14.44
C HIS A 120 2.31 10.19 -13.24
N PHE A 121 3.47 9.75 -12.75
CA PHE A 121 4.13 10.42 -11.65
C PHE A 121 5.01 11.57 -12.15
N ASN A 122 4.77 12.74 -11.60
CA ASN A 122 5.67 13.89 -11.61
C ASN A 122 5.37 14.76 -10.40
N ILE A 123 6.32 15.58 -10.00
CA ILE A 123 6.19 16.44 -8.81
C ILE A 123 5.03 17.45 -8.92
N PRO A 124 4.79 18.12 -10.06
CA PRO A 124 3.62 18.99 -10.20
C PRO A 124 2.28 18.27 -9.97
N HIS A 125 2.12 17.06 -10.51
CA HIS A 125 0.90 16.27 -10.29
C HIS A 125 0.77 15.81 -8.84
N LEU A 126 1.85 15.34 -8.21
CA LEU A 126 1.87 15.02 -6.79
C LEU A 126 1.45 16.22 -5.92
N LEU A 127 1.97 17.42 -6.23
CA LEU A 127 1.56 18.64 -5.54
C LEU A 127 0.04 18.89 -5.66
N GLN A 128 -0.53 18.74 -6.86
CA GLN A 128 -1.98 18.87 -7.07
C GLN A 128 -2.78 17.87 -6.23
N LEU A 129 -2.30 16.61 -6.11
CA LEU A 129 -2.93 15.59 -5.25
C LEU A 129 -2.91 16.00 -3.77
N LEU A 130 -1.76 16.47 -3.29
CA LEU A 130 -1.58 16.92 -1.91
C LEU A 130 -2.42 18.17 -1.60
N GLU A 131 -2.45 19.15 -2.51
CA GLU A 131 -3.28 20.36 -2.36
C GLU A 131 -4.77 20.04 -2.37
N TYR A 132 -5.20 19.13 -3.25
CA TYR A 132 -6.59 18.68 -3.28
C TYR A 132 -6.97 17.96 -1.98
N ALA A 133 -6.10 17.05 -1.49
CA ALA A 133 -6.31 16.37 -0.22
C ALA A 133 -6.45 17.37 0.94
N LYS A 134 -5.52 18.32 1.06
CA LYS A 134 -5.57 19.38 2.08
C LYS A 134 -6.84 20.22 1.99
N LYS A 135 -7.14 20.76 0.80
CA LYS A 135 -8.28 21.65 0.58
C LYS A 135 -9.63 21.02 0.90
N ASN A 136 -9.75 19.70 0.66
CA ASN A 136 -11.01 18.97 0.80
C ASN A 136 -11.05 18.05 2.03
N ASN A 137 -10.07 18.19 2.94
CA ASN A 137 -9.92 17.34 4.13
C ASN A 137 -9.99 15.84 3.79
N LYS A 138 -9.20 15.42 2.79
CA LYS A 138 -9.13 14.04 2.30
C LYS A 138 -7.82 13.39 2.73
N ILE A 139 -7.85 12.08 2.93
CA ILE A 139 -6.65 11.28 3.11
C ILE A 139 -6.22 10.77 1.72
N LEU A 140 -5.01 11.12 1.31
CA LEU A 140 -4.38 10.68 0.07
C LEU A 140 -3.58 9.41 0.36
N ILE A 141 -3.83 8.34 -0.38
CA ILE A 141 -3.13 7.06 -0.24
C ILE A 141 -2.06 6.96 -1.32
N LEU A 142 -0.81 6.88 -0.90
CA LEU A 142 0.36 6.76 -1.77
C LEU A 142 1.01 5.39 -1.60
N ASN A 143 1.68 4.92 -2.63
CA ASN A 143 2.58 3.77 -2.54
C ASN A 143 3.90 4.05 -3.28
N SER A 144 4.94 3.42 -2.80
CA SER A 144 6.25 3.36 -3.44
C SER A 144 6.83 1.95 -3.26
N HIS A 145 7.94 1.70 -3.93
CA HIS A 145 8.70 0.47 -3.75
C HIS A 145 10.07 0.80 -3.12
N LYS A 146 11.16 0.54 -3.81
CA LYS A 146 12.49 0.76 -3.28
C LYS A 146 12.85 2.26 -3.27
N THR A 147 13.28 2.77 -2.13
CA THR A 147 13.78 4.15 -2.01
C THR A 147 15.26 4.23 -2.32
N VAL A 148 15.67 5.23 -3.12
CA VAL A 148 17.04 5.42 -3.61
C VAL A 148 17.39 6.90 -3.72
N ASP A 149 18.68 7.23 -3.66
CA ASP A 149 19.14 8.60 -3.92
C ASP A 149 19.07 8.94 -5.43
N LYS A 150 19.43 7.95 -6.27
CA LYS A 150 19.41 8.06 -7.72
C LYS A 150 18.69 6.87 -8.34
N VAL A 151 17.66 7.13 -9.13
CA VAL A 151 16.94 6.11 -9.88
C VAL A 151 17.83 5.46 -10.92
N SER A 152 17.85 4.13 -10.96
CA SER A 152 18.62 3.31 -11.91
C SER A 152 17.81 2.19 -12.54
N GLY A 153 16.52 2.07 -12.19
CA GLY A 153 15.60 1.03 -12.69
C GLY A 153 14.16 1.30 -12.29
N ASP A 154 13.29 0.38 -12.63
CA ASP A 154 11.86 0.44 -12.31
C ASP A 154 11.58 0.25 -10.82
N TYR A 155 10.40 0.65 -10.40
CA TYR A 155 9.91 0.50 -9.02
C TYR A 155 10.83 1.15 -7.99
N GLN A 156 11.32 2.35 -8.30
CA GLN A 156 12.18 3.13 -7.43
C GLN A 156 11.62 4.53 -7.21
N THR A 157 11.66 4.98 -5.96
CA THR A 157 11.28 6.32 -5.53
C THR A 157 12.52 7.06 -5.02
N LYS A 158 12.74 8.30 -5.46
CA LYS A 158 13.82 9.12 -4.92
C LYS A 158 13.60 9.46 -3.46
N ASN A 159 14.65 9.39 -2.65
CA ASN A 159 14.63 9.89 -1.27
C ASN A 159 14.16 11.36 -1.23
N ALA A 160 14.60 12.18 -2.19
CA ALA A 160 14.15 13.58 -2.33
C ALA A 160 12.63 13.73 -2.50
N THR A 161 11.96 12.78 -3.16
CA THR A 161 10.48 12.77 -3.29
C THR A 161 9.82 12.54 -1.92
N LEU A 162 10.33 11.59 -1.13
CA LEU A 162 9.80 11.36 0.22
C LEU A 162 10.05 12.56 1.13
N GLU A 163 11.23 13.15 1.08
CA GLU A 163 11.52 14.39 1.82
C GLU A 163 10.58 15.54 1.44
N TYR A 164 10.28 15.67 0.15
CA TYR A 164 9.33 16.68 -0.34
C TYR A 164 7.95 16.46 0.29
N ILE A 165 7.44 15.22 0.27
CA ILE A 165 6.15 14.87 0.88
C ILE A 165 6.17 15.17 2.37
N CYS A 166 7.20 14.73 3.10
CA CYS A 166 7.33 14.96 4.53
C CYS A 166 7.35 16.46 4.89
N LYS A 167 8.11 17.24 4.14
CA LYS A 167 8.17 18.71 4.30
C LYS A 167 6.83 19.37 3.99
N TYR A 168 6.15 18.93 2.91
CA TYR A 168 4.83 19.45 2.56
C TYR A 168 3.79 19.16 3.66
N VAL A 169 3.71 17.91 4.11
CA VAL A 169 2.79 17.47 5.18
C VAL A 169 3.02 18.30 6.45
N LYS A 170 4.29 18.39 6.89
CA LYS A 170 4.65 19.17 8.09
C LYS A 170 4.30 20.65 7.97
N ASN A 171 4.66 21.29 6.85
CA ASN A 171 4.47 22.74 6.65
C ASN A 171 2.99 23.13 6.45
N ASN A 172 2.14 22.14 6.15
CA ASN A 172 0.71 22.36 5.92
C ASN A 172 -0.18 21.82 7.04
N ASN A 173 0.41 21.43 8.20
CA ASN A 173 -0.31 20.89 9.36
C ASN A 173 -1.19 19.67 8.99
N MET A 174 -0.70 18.82 8.09
CA MET A 174 -1.33 17.55 7.73
C MET A 174 -0.75 16.43 8.60
N ASN A 175 -1.41 15.28 8.62
CA ASN A 175 -0.98 14.11 9.38
C ASN A 175 -0.65 12.93 8.44
N PHE A 176 0.21 12.03 8.91
CA PHE A 176 0.39 10.72 8.33
C PHE A 176 -0.50 9.70 9.03
N TYR A 177 -0.99 8.73 8.26
CA TYR A 177 -1.78 7.61 8.73
C TYR A 177 -1.21 6.31 8.12
N THR A 178 -1.25 5.23 8.89
CA THR A 178 -1.14 3.88 8.34
C THR A 178 -2.48 3.44 7.75
N LEU A 179 -2.52 2.36 6.96
CA LEU A 179 -3.81 1.82 6.51
C LEU A 179 -4.64 1.30 7.68
N ALA A 180 -4.00 0.73 8.70
CA ALA A 180 -4.68 0.27 9.92
C ALA A 180 -5.34 1.41 10.71
N ASP A 181 -4.82 2.64 10.64
CA ASP A 181 -5.45 3.79 11.29
C ASP A 181 -6.78 4.19 10.62
N LEU A 182 -6.94 3.90 9.33
CA LEU A 182 -8.18 4.24 8.61
C LEU A 182 -9.40 3.51 9.17
N GLU A 183 -9.21 2.32 9.75
CA GLU A 183 -10.29 1.59 10.42
C GLU A 183 -10.91 2.38 11.58
N LYS A 184 -10.12 3.20 12.27
CA LYS A 184 -10.56 3.99 13.42
C LYS A 184 -11.31 5.25 13.03
N LEU A 185 -11.38 5.55 11.73
CA LEU A 185 -12.03 6.76 11.19
C LEU A 185 -13.46 6.48 10.68
N HIS A 186 -13.96 5.26 10.88
CA HIS A 186 -15.35 4.84 10.56
C HIS A 186 -16.32 5.25 11.64
#